data_89dbb68c7da53a593ec3f79cdc097ced
#
_entry.id   89dbb68c7da53a593ec3f79cdc097ced
#
_cell.length_a   1.000
_cell.length_b   1.000
_cell.length_c   1.000
_cell.angle_alpha   90.00
_cell.angle_beta   90.00
_cell.angle_gamma   90.00
#
_symmetry.space_group_name_H-M   'P 1'
#
loop_
_entity.id
_entity.type
_entity.pdbx_description
1 polymer ?
#
loop_
_entity_poly.entity_id
_entity_poly.type
_entity_poly.pdbx_seq_one_letter_code
_entity_poly.pdbx_strand_id
1 'polypeptide(L)'
;MKYWFIFCKTDLLLEKKDDGTYTIPCSEESPIPTKPWTHILNISPMEDGTEVKTFTIPEPVTGNPKYEMCGLRPSFYKLSPALYQKAGKCQELNYWDMNTQFCGVCGAPMKMATDISKKCTECGKQVWPSLATAIIVLIKKDDLVLLVHARNFKGNFDSLVAGFVETGENLEEAVHREVMEETGLTIKNLKYFGSQPWPYPSGLMIGFSAEYVDGEIHLQKEELSRGKWFTKENLPILPEKLSIARKLIDAWLADKL
;
A
#
# COMPACT_ATOMS: atom_id res chain seq x y z
N MET A 1 20.06 11.12 -17.20
CA MET A 1 18.59 10.88 -17.25
C MET A 1 18.10 10.48 -15.87
N LYS A 2 16.93 10.98 -15.44
CA LYS A 2 16.33 10.73 -14.12
C LYS A 2 14.85 10.46 -14.28
N TYR A 3 14.31 9.50 -13.55
CA TYR A 3 12.87 9.33 -13.45
C TYR A 3 12.28 10.36 -12.48
N TRP A 4 11.18 11.00 -12.90
CA TRP A 4 10.47 12.03 -12.15
C TRP A 4 9.08 11.54 -11.74
N PHE A 5 8.97 11.06 -10.50
CA PHE A 5 7.70 10.66 -9.91
C PHE A 5 7.03 11.89 -9.28
N ILE A 6 6.06 12.46 -9.97
CA ILE A 6 5.43 13.73 -9.60
C ILE A 6 3.98 13.46 -9.20
N PHE A 7 3.61 13.92 -8.02
CA PHE A 7 2.29 13.66 -7.47
C PHE A 7 1.49 14.94 -7.26
N CYS A 8 0.18 14.87 -7.55
CA CYS A 8 -0.82 15.80 -7.06
C CYS A 8 -1.73 15.03 -6.13
N LYS A 9 -1.63 15.25 -4.81
CA LYS A 9 -2.26 14.39 -3.79
C LYS A 9 -1.82 12.92 -3.97
N THR A 10 -2.74 12.05 -4.42
CA THR A 10 -2.48 10.63 -4.70
C THR A 10 -2.36 10.31 -6.19
N ASP A 11 -2.53 11.30 -7.06
CA ASP A 11 -2.44 11.13 -8.50
C ASP A 11 -1.01 11.32 -8.97
N LEU A 12 -0.51 10.36 -9.72
CA LEU A 12 0.82 10.28 -10.28
C LEU A 12 0.82 10.80 -11.72
N LEU A 13 1.81 11.61 -12.08
CA LEU A 13 2.03 12.06 -13.45
C LEU A 13 2.61 10.93 -14.29
N LEU A 14 1.87 10.50 -15.31
CA LEU A 14 2.31 9.53 -16.31
C LEU A 14 2.63 10.24 -17.63
N GLU A 15 3.63 9.74 -18.33
CA GLU A 15 3.95 10.12 -19.70
C GLU A 15 3.37 9.09 -20.66
N LYS A 16 2.56 9.53 -21.60
CA LYS A 16 2.01 8.73 -22.69
C LYS A 16 3.02 8.63 -23.83
N LYS A 17 3.33 7.41 -24.26
CA LYS A 17 4.19 7.13 -25.41
C LYS A 17 3.41 7.11 -26.71
N ASP A 18 4.11 7.19 -27.83
CA ASP A 18 3.52 7.18 -29.17
C ASP A 18 2.74 5.89 -29.48
N ASP A 19 3.14 4.77 -28.89
CA ASP A 19 2.46 3.49 -29.00
C ASP A 19 1.21 3.36 -28.09
N GLY A 20 0.86 4.42 -27.36
CA GLY A 20 -0.27 4.47 -26.44
C GLY A 20 0.00 3.87 -25.05
N THR A 21 1.19 3.32 -24.80
CA THR A 21 1.60 2.85 -23.45
C THR A 21 1.97 4.02 -22.55
N TYR A 22 2.15 3.73 -21.26
CA TYR A 22 2.49 4.74 -20.26
C TYR A 22 3.82 4.43 -19.59
N THR A 23 4.51 5.48 -19.17
CA THR A 23 5.73 5.42 -18.37
C THR A 23 5.77 6.57 -17.37
N ILE A 24 6.79 6.59 -16.53
CA ILE A 24 7.16 7.77 -15.73
C ILE A 24 8.05 8.67 -16.57
N PRO A 25 7.86 10.01 -16.57
CA PRO A 25 8.75 10.93 -17.28
C PRO A 25 10.21 10.69 -16.90
N CYS A 26 11.09 10.60 -17.92
CA CYS A 26 12.51 10.37 -17.75
C CYS A 26 13.32 11.40 -18.55
N SER A 27 14.00 12.33 -17.86
CA SER A 27 14.73 13.45 -18.44
C SER A 27 15.84 13.94 -17.52
N GLU A 28 16.74 14.80 -18.01
CA GLU A 28 17.77 15.42 -17.15
C GLU A 28 17.16 16.43 -16.16
N GLU A 29 16.20 17.23 -16.63
CA GLU A 29 15.49 18.20 -15.82
C GLU A 29 14.04 17.79 -15.60
N SER A 30 13.38 18.41 -14.63
CA SER A 30 11.97 18.16 -14.37
C SER A 30 11.11 18.44 -15.61
N PRO A 31 10.18 17.51 -15.97
CA PRO A 31 9.31 17.68 -17.13
C PRO A 31 8.26 18.79 -16.96
N ILE A 32 8.11 19.27 -15.74
CA ILE A 32 7.23 20.41 -15.41
C ILE A 32 8.01 21.46 -14.61
N PRO A 33 7.64 22.74 -14.68
CA PRO A 33 8.31 23.80 -13.94
C PRO A 33 8.26 23.55 -12.42
N THR A 34 9.39 23.74 -11.76
CA THR A 34 9.49 23.72 -10.30
C THR A 34 9.70 25.14 -9.77
N LYS A 35 9.25 25.39 -8.56
CA LYS A 35 9.47 26.65 -7.86
C LYS A 35 10.67 26.52 -6.93
N PRO A 36 11.35 27.63 -6.52
CA PRO A 36 12.50 27.59 -5.61
C PRO A 36 12.24 26.88 -4.28
N TRP A 37 10.97 26.83 -3.85
CA TRP A 37 10.55 26.16 -2.62
C TRP A 37 9.96 24.75 -2.85
N THR A 38 9.99 24.23 -4.07
CA THR A 38 9.58 22.84 -4.33
C THR A 38 10.58 21.90 -3.66
N HIS A 39 10.10 21.11 -2.70
CA HIS A 39 10.95 20.12 -2.02
C HIS A 39 11.05 18.86 -2.87
N ILE A 40 12.20 18.64 -3.47
CA ILE A 40 12.47 17.47 -4.31
C ILE A 40 13.25 16.44 -3.47
N LEU A 41 12.66 15.26 -3.31
CA LEU A 41 13.30 14.15 -2.60
C LEU A 41 14.14 13.30 -3.57
N ASN A 42 15.29 12.87 -3.08
CA ASN A 42 16.11 11.83 -3.71
C ASN A 42 15.63 10.47 -3.23
N ILE A 43 15.38 9.59 -4.18
CA ILE A 43 14.94 8.23 -3.89
C ILE A 43 16.03 7.26 -4.36
N SER A 44 16.15 6.10 -3.72
CA SER A 44 17.07 5.06 -4.20
C SER A 44 16.89 4.84 -5.71
N PRO A 45 17.97 4.72 -6.49
CA PRO A 45 17.88 4.58 -7.94
C PRO A 45 17.09 3.33 -8.35
N MET A 46 16.75 3.23 -9.63
CA MET A 46 16.26 1.98 -10.22
C MET A 46 17.38 0.92 -10.23
N GLU A 47 17.03 -0.32 -10.53
CA GLU A 47 18.01 -1.44 -10.58
C GLU A 47 19.10 -1.23 -11.64
N ASP A 48 18.79 -0.53 -12.73
CA ASP A 48 19.73 -0.15 -13.79
C ASP A 48 20.61 1.06 -13.44
N GLY A 49 20.49 1.60 -12.22
CA GLY A 49 21.23 2.76 -11.74
C GLY A 49 20.60 4.11 -12.12
N THR A 50 19.48 4.15 -12.86
CA THR A 50 18.80 5.40 -13.20
C THR A 50 18.34 6.13 -11.94
N GLU A 51 18.74 7.39 -11.78
CA GLU A 51 18.33 8.24 -10.65
C GLU A 51 16.82 8.41 -10.58
N VAL A 52 16.32 8.54 -9.35
CA VAL A 52 14.89 8.74 -9.08
C VAL A 52 14.69 9.99 -8.22
N LYS A 53 13.82 10.86 -8.68
CA LYS A 53 13.38 12.07 -7.98
C LYS A 53 11.87 12.03 -7.79
N THR A 54 11.40 12.59 -6.68
CA THR A 54 9.96 12.75 -6.44
C THR A 54 9.66 14.08 -5.76
N PHE A 55 8.51 14.63 -6.05
CA PHE A 55 7.95 15.79 -5.36
C PHE A 55 6.44 15.86 -5.58
N THR A 56 5.79 16.73 -4.81
CA THR A 56 4.35 17.01 -4.93
C THR A 56 4.09 18.36 -5.55
N ILE A 57 2.98 18.46 -6.27
CA ILE A 57 2.46 19.69 -6.87
C ILE A 57 1.06 19.99 -6.32
N PRO A 58 0.69 21.26 -6.14
CA PRO A 58 -0.61 21.64 -5.58
C PRO A 58 -1.78 21.39 -6.55
N GLU A 59 -1.56 21.54 -7.87
CA GLU A 59 -2.57 21.42 -8.91
C GLU A 59 -2.19 20.35 -9.94
N PRO A 60 -3.15 19.61 -10.50
CA PRO A 60 -2.88 18.59 -11.50
C PRO A 60 -2.36 19.20 -12.80
N VAL A 61 -1.49 18.48 -13.48
CA VAL A 61 -1.05 18.85 -14.84
C VAL A 61 -2.20 18.62 -15.81
N THR A 62 -2.61 19.68 -16.52
CA THR A 62 -3.69 19.66 -17.51
C THR A 62 -3.26 20.31 -18.81
N GLY A 63 -3.99 20.06 -19.89
CA GLY A 63 -3.78 20.74 -21.18
C GLY A 63 -2.56 20.27 -21.98
N ASN A 64 -1.78 19.33 -21.51
CA ASN A 64 -0.67 18.72 -22.26
C ASN A 64 -0.98 17.27 -22.60
N PRO A 65 -1.23 16.91 -23.87
CA PRO A 65 -1.63 15.55 -24.28
C PRO A 65 -0.57 14.49 -24.04
N LYS A 66 0.68 14.90 -23.80
CA LYS A 66 1.81 14.02 -23.47
C LYS A 66 1.67 13.43 -22.07
N TYR A 67 0.96 14.10 -21.17
CA TYR A 67 0.87 13.73 -19.77
C TYR A 67 -0.55 13.40 -19.33
N GLU A 68 -0.67 12.49 -18.38
CA GLU A 68 -1.91 12.12 -17.73
C GLU A 68 -1.69 12.02 -16.22
N MET A 69 -2.60 12.63 -15.43
CA MET A 69 -2.66 12.40 -14.00
C MET A 69 -3.50 11.14 -13.76
N CYS A 70 -2.92 10.16 -13.08
CA CYS A 70 -3.55 8.86 -12.80
C CYS A 70 -3.39 8.50 -11.33
N GLY A 71 -4.46 8.12 -10.67
CA GLY A 71 -4.38 7.63 -9.29
C GLY A 71 -3.32 6.52 -9.15
N LEU A 72 -2.55 6.54 -8.05
CA LEU A 72 -1.50 5.55 -7.86
C LEU A 72 -2.02 4.11 -7.99
N ARG A 73 -3.19 3.80 -7.40
CA ARG A 73 -3.76 2.44 -7.47
C ARG A 73 -4.08 2.00 -8.92
N PRO A 74 -4.85 2.73 -9.73
CA PRO A 74 -5.08 2.35 -11.13
C PRO A 74 -3.82 2.40 -12.01
N SER A 75 -2.76 3.11 -11.64
CA SER A 75 -1.50 3.12 -12.39
C SER A 75 -0.80 1.75 -12.43
N PHE A 76 -1.17 0.82 -11.53
CA PHE A 76 -0.73 -0.58 -11.58
C PHE A 76 -0.99 -1.24 -12.95
N TYR A 77 -2.10 -0.91 -13.60
CA TYR A 77 -2.48 -1.47 -14.90
C TYR A 77 -1.84 -0.76 -16.09
N LYS A 78 -1.12 0.33 -15.84
CA LYS A 78 -0.48 1.17 -16.87
C LYS A 78 1.04 1.11 -16.85
N LEU A 79 1.64 0.82 -15.70
CA LEU A 79 3.07 0.83 -15.49
C LEU A 79 3.65 -0.58 -15.41
N SER A 80 4.95 -0.70 -15.70
CA SER A 80 5.68 -1.93 -15.36
C SER A 80 5.70 -2.15 -13.84
N PRO A 81 5.81 -3.40 -13.36
CA PRO A 81 5.88 -3.69 -11.92
C PRO A 81 6.96 -2.89 -11.19
N ALA A 82 8.15 -2.72 -11.79
CA ALA A 82 9.26 -1.96 -11.20
C ALA A 82 8.92 -0.47 -11.02
N LEU A 83 8.31 0.16 -12.04
CA LEU A 83 7.90 1.56 -11.97
C LEU A 83 6.75 1.75 -10.99
N TYR A 84 5.78 0.84 -10.96
CA TYR A 84 4.68 0.90 -9.99
C TYR A 84 5.17 0.77 -8.54
N GLN A 85 6.06 -0.18 -8.25
CA GLN A 85 6.65 -0.33 -6.91
C GLN A 85 7.45 0.92 -6.50
N LYS A 86 8.23 1.48 -7.43
CA LYS A 86 8.97 2.72 -7.18
C LYS A 86 8.02 3.90 -6.94
N ALA A 87 6.91 3.99 -7.66
CA ALA A 87 5.87 5.00 -7.45
C ALA A 87 5.26 4.88 -6.04
N GLY A 88 4.99 3.66 -5.56
CA GLY A 88 4.56 3.43 -4.19
C GLY A 88 5.54 3.98 -3.17
N LYS A 89 6.84 3.64 -3.29
CA LYS A 89 7.88 4.18 -2.42
C LYS A 89 7.96 5.71 -2.45
N CYS A 90 7.84 6.31 -3.63
CA CYS A 90 7.83 7.77 -3.77
C CYS A 90 6.62 8.39 -3.05
N GLN A 91 5.44 7.79 -3.18
CA GLN A 91 4.23 8.25 -2.49
C GLN A 91 4.37 8.20 -0.96
N GLU A 92 4.88 7.10 -0.42
CA GLU A 92 5.11 6.94 1.02
C GLU A 92 6.11 7.96 1.56
N LEU A 93 7.20 8.21 0.85
CA LEU A 93 8.21 9.19 1.25
C LEU A 93 7.70 10.63 1.12
N ASN A 94 6.92 10.97 0.08
CA ASN A 94 6.25 12.25 -0.02
C ASN A 94 5.25 12.45 1.13
N TYR A 95 4.46 11.43 1.45
CA TYR A 95 3.53 11.46 2.58
C TYR A 95 4.26 11.69 3.91
N TRP A 96 5.33 10.94 4.17
CA TRP A 96 6.15 11.11 5.35
C TRP A 96 6.78 12.52 5.41
N ASP A 97 7.34 13.00 4.30
CA ASP A 97 7.98 14.31 4.23
C ASP A 97 6.99 15.43 4.60
N MET A 98 5.78 15.40 4.01
CA MET A 98 4.73 16.39 4.31
C MET A 98 4.26 16.36 5.77
N ASN A 99 4.22 15.18 6.39
CA ASN A 99 3.73 15.01 7.77
C ASN A 99 4.82 15.19 8.84
N THR A 100 6.06 15.44 8.45
CA THR A 100 7.20 15.61 9.38
C THR A 100 7.97 16.90 9.12
N GLN A 101 7.27 17.99 8.78
CA GLN A 101 7.88 19.31 8.56
C GLN A 101 8.34 19.96 9.86
N PHE A 102 7.68 19.64 10.97
CA PHE A 102 7.97 20.17 12.29
C PHE A 102 8.22 19.05 13.30
N CYS A 103 9.05 19.36 14.30
CA CYS A 103 9.42 18.43 15.36
C CYS A 103 8.24 18.20 16.32
N GLY A 104 7.80 16.95 16.52
CA GLY A 104 6.76 16.60 17.46
C GLY A 104 7.14 16.76 18.95
N VAL A 105 8.40 17.12 19.27
CA VAL A 105 8.89 17.35 20.62
C VAL A 105 8.92 18.84 20.96
N CYS A 106 9.51 19.68 20.10
CA CYS A 106 9.73 21.11 20.39
C CYS A 106 9.13 22.08 19.35
N GLY A 107 8.45 21.57 18.32
CA GLY A 107 7.81 22.38 17.29
C GLY A 107 8.76 23.02 16.26
N ALA A 108 10.08 22.92 16.42
CA ALA A 108 11.04 23.52 15.49
C ALA A 108 11.05 22.82 14.13
N PRO A 109 11.51 23.48 13.04
CA PRO A 109 11.60 22.87 11.72
C PRO A 109 12.47 21.61 11.68
N MET A 110 12.06 20.66 10.87
CA MET A 110 12.82 19.44 10.56
C MET A 110 13.56 19.61 9.24
N LYS A 111 14.80 19.13 9.16
CA LYS A 111 15.61 19.11 7.93
C LYS A 111 16.05 17.68 7.60
N MET A 112 16.16 17.37 6.30
CA MET A 112 16.73 16.10 5.85
C MET A 112 18.14 15.93 6.42
N ALA A 113 18.37 14.79 7.07
CA ALA A 113 19.68 14.36 7.53
C ALA A 113 20.27 13.29 6.60
N THR A 114 19.42 12.46 6.00
CA THR A 114 19.71 11.49 4.93
C THR A 114 18.52 11.47 3.99
N ASP A 115 18.57 10.69 2.90
CA ASP A 115 17.43 10.52 1.97
C ASP A 115 16.16 9.94 2.63
N ILE A 116 16.29 9.32 3.82
CA ILE A 116 15.20 8.67 4.55
C ILE A 116 15.18 9.05 6.03
N SER A 117 15.75 10.16 6.44
CA SER A 117 15.65 10.64 7.83
C SER A 117 15.67 12.16 7.90
N LYS A 118 14.96 12.71 8.88
CA LYS A 118 14.99 14.13 9.22
C LYS A 118 15.49 14.32 10.64
N LYS A 119 16.17 15.46 10.87
CA LYS A 119 16.65 15.89 12.17
C LYS A 119 16.09 17.25 12.51
N CYS A 120 15.66 17.43 13.75
CA CYS A 120 15.22 18.70 14.28
C CYS A 120 16.39 19.70 14.36
N THR A 121 16.14 20.93 13.92
CA THR A 121 17.15 22.01 13.94
C THR A 121 17.53 22.48 15.33
N GLU A 122 16.67 22.27 16.34
CA GLU A 122 16.84 22.73 17.70
C GLU A 122 17.20 21.61 18.68
N CYS A 123 16.28 20.67 18.89
CA CYS A 123 16.46 19.64 19.92
C CYS A 123 17.23 18.38 19.42
N GLY A 124 17.56 18.30 18.15
CA GLY A 124 18.30 17.19 17.57
C GLY A 124 17.49 15.88 17.39
N LYS A 125 16.18 15.85 17.73
CA LYS A 125 15.30 14.69 17.49
C LYS A 125 15.39 14.25 16.03
N GLN A 126 15.65 12.96 15.81
CA GLN A 126 15.67 12.37 14.49
C GLN A 126 14.45 11.48 14.28
N VAL A 127 13.89 11.49 13.06
CA VAL A 127 12.72 10.68 12.66
C VAL A 127 12.96 10.02 11.31
N TRP A 128 12.36 8.85 11.14
CA TRP A 128 12.36 8.05 9.92
C TRP A 128 10.94 7.80 9.45
N PRO A 129 10.72 7.42 8.17
CA PRO A 129 9.42 6.94 7.72
C PRO A 129 8.92 5.78 8.60
N SER A 130 7.67 5.85 9.01
CA SER A 130 6.99 4.78 9.74
C SER A 130 5.92 4.15 8.85
N LEU A 131 5.77 2.83 8.93
CA LEU A 131 4.76 2.08 8.21
C LEU A 131 3.69 1.60 9.18
N ALA A 132 2.43 1.82 8.84
CA ALA A 132 1.32 1.17 9.51
C ALA A 132 1.31 -0.31 9.09
N THR A 133 1.68 -1.20 10.01
CA THR A 133 1.73 -2.64 9.76
C THR A 133 0.35 -3.24 9.94
N ALA A 134 -0.13 -3.98 8.94
CA ALA A 134 -1.38 -4.71 9.01
C ALA A 134 -1.19 -6.17 8.57
N ILE A 135 -1.93 -7.07 9.21
CA ILE A 135 -2.02 -8.47 8.80
C ILE A 135 -3.20 -8.66 7.85
N ILE A 136 -3.12 -9.72 7.06
CA ILE A 136 -4.23 -10.23 6.28
C ILE A 136 -4.14 -11.75 6.23
N VAL A 137 -5.26 -12.45 6.47
CA VAL A 137 -5.24 -13.90 6.62
C VAL A 137 -6.32 -14.60 5.79
N LEU A 138 -5.91 -15.58 5.02
CA LEU A 138 -6.80 -16.53 4.35
C LEU A 138 -7.09 -17.70 5.29
N ILE A 139 -8.36 -17.90 5.64
CA ILE A 139 -8.82 -18.97 6.55
C ILE A 139 -9.48 -20.05 5.73
N LYS A 140 -8.94 -21.27 5.83
CA LYS A 140 -9.49 -22.48 5.17
C LYS A 140 -10.30 -23.30 6.15
N LYS A 141 -11.40 -23.88 5.66
CA LYS A 141 -12.19 -24.92 6.33
C LYS A 141 -12.47 -26.00 5.29
N ASP A 142 -11.71 -27.10 5.34
CA ASP A 142 -11.71 -28.13 4.30
C ASP A 142 -11.46 -27.49 2.91
N ASP A 143 -12.39 -27.66 1.95
CA ASP A 143 -12.34 -27.06 0.62
C ASP A 143 -12.94 -25.65 0.54
N LEU A 144 -13.32 -25.07 1.70
CA LEU A 144 -13.92 -23.75 1.78
C LEU A 144 -12.90 -22.69 2.19
N VAL A 145 -13.15 -21.46 1.77
CA VAL A 145 -12.46 -20.25 2.22
C VAL A 145 -13.44 -19.25 2.82
N LEU A 146 -13.04 -18.61 3.93
CA LEU A 146 -13.79 -17.48 4.48
C LEU A 146 -13.51 -16.22 3.67
N LEU A 147 -14.56 -15.59 3.14
CA LEU A 147 -14.47 -14.26 2.57
C LEU A 147 -15.43 -13.31 3.29
N VAL A 148 -14.95 -12.09 3.49
CA VAL A 148 -15.65 -11.03 4.23
C VAL A 148 -15.70 -9.73 3.42
N HIS A 149 -16.69 -8.89 3.73
CA HIS A 149 -16.81 -7.56 3.12
C HIS A 149 -16.72 -6.48 4.20
N ALA A 150 -15.61 -5.73 4.18
CA ALA A 150 -15.44 -4.61 5.10
C ALA A 150 -16.31 -3.42 4.70
N ARG A 151 -16.89 -2.74 5.69
CA ARG A 151 -17.80 -1.59 5.47
C ARG A 151 -17.14 -0.40 4.77
N ASN A 152 -15.83 -0.27 4.90
CA ASN A 152 -15.06 0.79 4.25
C ASN A 152 -14.70 0.50 2.78
N PHE A 153 -15.04 -0.68 2.26
CA PHE A 153 -14.81 -0.99 0.84
C PHE A 153 -15.71 -0.17 -0.06
N LYS A 154 -15.12 0.50 -1.05
CA LYS A 154 -15.85 1.30 -2.05
C LYS A 154 -16.46 0.45 -3.18
N GLY A 155 -16.10 -0.82 -3.29
CA GLY A 155 -16.58 -1.75 -4.32
C GLY A 155 -17.35 -2.92 -3.72
N ASN A 156 -18.12 -3.63 -4.54
CA ASN A 156 -18.88 -4.81 -4.11
C ASN A 156 -18.07 -6.10 -4.27
N PHE A 157 -16.87 -6.16 -3.67
CA PHE A 157 -16.01 -7.34 -3.65
C PHE A 157 -15.84 -7.85 -2.23
N ASP A 158 -15.66 -9.15 -2.06
CA ASP A 158 -15.32 -9.76 -0.79
C ASP A 158 -13.81 -10.04 -0.74
N SER A 159 -13.22 -9.93 0.44
CA SER A 159 -11.80 -10.07 0.69
C SER A 159 -11.54 -11.00 1.88
N LEU A 160 -10.37 -10.92 2.43
CA LEU A 160 -9.92 -11.68 3.59
C LEU A 160 -10.01 -10.81 4.86
N VAL A 161 -10.01 -11.43 6.03
CA VAL A 161 -9.87 -10.75 7.32
C VAL A 161 -8.53 -10.04 7.36
N ALA A 162 -8.52 -8.77 7.79
CA ALA A 162 -7.32 -7.96 7.83
C ALA A 162 -7.46 -6.82 8.84
N GLY A 163 -6.43 -6.60 9.65
CA GLY A 163 -6.41 -5.52 10.62
C GLY A 163 -5.00 -5.06 10.98
N PHE A 164 -4.91 -3.95 11.70
CA PHE A 164 -3.64 -3.38 12.12
C PHE A 164 -3.04 -4.13 13.30
N VAL A 165 -1.71 -4.25 13.28
CA VAL A 165 -0.94 -4.73 14.43
C VAL A 165 -0.95 -3.65 15.50
N GLU A 166 -1.34 -4.00 16.72
CA GLU A 166 -1.36 -3.09 17.86
C GLU A 166 0.00 -3.04 18.59
N THR A 167 0.18 -1.98 19.39
CA THR A 167 1.40 -1.81 20.16
C THR A 167 1.53 -2.94 21.21
N GLY A 168 2.61 -3.70 21.14
CA GLY A 168 2.90 -4.79 22.05
C GLY A 168 2.55 -6.18 21.54
N GLU A 169 1.89 -6.28 20.36
CA GLU A 169 1.60 -7.56 19.71
C GLU A 169 2.74 -8.00 18.78
N ASN A 170 2.91 -9.30 18.64
CA ASN A 170 3.55 -9.90 17.48
C ASN A 170 2.53 -10.17 16.37
N LEU A 171 3.00 -10.54 15.18
CA LEU A 171 2.13 -10.73 14.01
C LEU A 171 1.14 -11.86 14.18
N GLU A 172 1.55 -12.95 14.83
CA GLU A 172 0.72 -14.12 15.10
C GLU A 172 -0.41 -13.79 16.07
N GLU A 173 -0.11 -13.01 17.12
CA GLU A 173 -1.11 -12.52 18.07
C GLU A 173 -2.13 -11.61 17.38
N ALA A 174 -1.68 -10.68 16.56
CA ALA A 174 -2.55 -9.81 15.78
C ALA A 174 -3.49 -10.61 14.86
N VAL A 175 -3.00 -11.65 14.17
CA VAL A 175 -3.85 -12.51 13.34
C VAL A 175 -4.91 -13.22 14.17
N HIS A 176 -4.56 -13.79 15.31
CA HIS A 176 -5.53 -14.49 16.17
C HIS A 176 -6.57 -13.53 16.76
N ARG A 177 -6.17 -12.35 17.19
CA ARG A 177 -7.06 -11.32 17.73
C ARG A 177 -8.04 -10.83 16.65
N GLU A 178 -7.55 -10.39 15.49
CA GLU A 178 -8.40 -9.88 14.39
C GLU A 178 -9.41 -10.93 13.91
N VAL A 179 -8.99 -12.19 13.76
CA VAL A 179 -9.91 -13.27 13.37
C VAL A 179 -10.99 -13.47 14.42
N MET A 180 -10.62 -13.47 15.71
CA MET A 180 -11.59 -13.64 16.81
C MET A 180 -12.54 -12.44 16.89
N GLU A 181 -12.02 -11.21 16.84
CA GLU A 181 -12.82 -9.98 16.97
C GLU A 181 -13.76 -9.80 15.77
N GLU A 182 -13.26 -9.92 14.56
CA GLU A 182 -14.06 -9.68 13.35
C GLU A 182 -15.03 -10.81 13.03
N THR A 183 -14.71 -12.07 13.40
CA THR A 183 -15.48 -13.23 12.93
C THR A 183 -15.93 -14.22 14.00
N GLY A 184 -15.42 -14.15 15.23
CA GLY A 184 -15.71 -15.11 16.30
C GLY A 184 -15.07 -16.50 16.09
N LEU A 185 -14.15 -16.64 15.15
CA LEU A 185 -13.56 -17.94 14.79
C LEU A 185 -12.22 -18.16 15.50
N THR A 186 -11.94 -19.45 15.77
CA THR A 186 -10.62 -19.91 16.22
C THR A 186 -9.88 -20.58 15.06
N ILE A 187 -8.58 -20.29 14.95
CA ILE A 187 -7.72 -20.79 13.88
C ILE A 187 -6.47 -21.50 14.42
N LYS A 188 -5.83 -22.29 13.57
CA LYS A 188 -4.54 -22.96 13.82
C LYS A 188 -3.69 -23.01 12.57
N ASN A 189 -2.48 -23.58 12.69
CA ASN A 189 -1.56 -23.82 11.57
C ASN A 189 -1.29 -22.55 10.76
N LEU A 190 -1.08 -21.42 11.47
CA LEU A 190 -0.75 -20.14 10.85
C LEU A 190 0.56 -20.25 10.08
N LYS A 191 0.54 -19.85 8.80
CA LYS A 191 1.71 -19.86 7.91
C LYS A 191 1.88 -18.50 7.24
N TYR A 192 3.08 -17.93 7.32
CA TYR A 192 3.45 -16.75 6.56
C TYR A 192 3.39 -17.03 5.06
N PHE A 193 2.73 -16.16 4.30
CA PHE A 193 2.59 -16.25 2.85
C PHE A 193 3.51 -15.27 2.11
N GLY A 194 3.58 -14.04 2.58
CA GLY A 194 4.35 -12.97 1.97
C GLY A 194 3.97 -11.61 2.52
N SER A 195 4.64 -10.57 2.04
CA SER A 195 4.31 -9.18 2.39
C SER A 195 4.20 -8.30 1.17
N GLN A 196 3.53 -7.16 1.31
CA GLN A 196 3.34 -6.19 0.24
C GLN A 196 3.32 -4.77 0.81
N PRO A 197 4.17 -3.84 0.28
CA PRO A 197 4.03 -2.42 0.54
C PRO A 197 2.62 -1.95 0.14
N TRP A 198 2.01 -1.13 1.00
CA TRP A 198 0.66 -0.63 0.82
C TRP A 198 0.64 0.90 0.95
N PRO A 199 1.04 1.63 -0.11
CA PRO A 199 1.26 3.08 -0.09
C PRO A 199 -0.05 3.89 -0.08
N TYR A 200 -0.98 3.53 0.82
CA TYR A 200 -2.31 4.14 0.94
C TYR A 200 -2.66 4.42 2.41
N PRO A 201 -2.09 5.49 3.04
CA PRO A 201 -1.02 6.33 2.52
C PRO A 201 0.39 5.79 2.77
N SER A 202 0.63 4.96 3.78
CA SER A 202 1.93 4.41 4.16
C SER A 202 1.73 3.16 5.02
N GLY A 203 1.89 1.98 4.44
CA GLY A 203 1.64 0.72 5.14
C GLY A 203 2.41 -0.46 4.60
N LEU A 204 2.41 -1.52 5.39
CA LEU A 204 2.92 -2.84 5.02
C LEU A 204 1.86 -3.89 5.36
N MET A 205 1.37 -4.59 4.34
CA MET A 205 0.48 -5.75 4.52
C MET A 205 1.30 -7.02 4.65
N ILE A 206 1.00 -7.83 5.66
CA ILE A 206 1.66 -9.12 5.92
C ILE A 206 0.63 -10.22 5.83
N GLY A 207 0.79 -11.07 4.81
CA GLY A 207 -0.15 -12.13 4.46
C GLY A 207 0.14 -13.45 5.14
N PHE A 208 -0.93 -14.08 5.63
CA PHE A 208 -0.92 -15.40 6.24
C PHE A 208 -2.00 -16.29 5.65
N SER A 209 -1.82 -17.61 5.78
CA SER A 209 -2.88 -18.60 5.68
C SER A 209 -3.05 -19.33 7.00
N ALA A 210 -4.27 -19.75 7.31
CA ALA A 210 -4.60 -20.48 8.53
C ALA A 210 -5.71 -21.50 8.27
N GLU A 211 -5.88 -22.44 9.19
CA GLU A 211 -6.95 -23.43 9.17
C GLU A 211 -7.95 -23.11 10.28
N TYR A 212 -9.25 -23.21 9.95
CA TYR A 212 -10.34 -23.14 10.90
C TYR A 212 -10.24 -24.26 11.95
N VAL A 213 -10.57 -23.96 13.19
CA VAL A 213 -10.66 -24.95 14.28
C VAL A 213 -12.08 -25.05 14.77
N ASP A 214 -12.67 -23.94 15.22
CA ASP A 214 -13.95 -23.89 15.91
C ASP A 214 -14.58 -22.49 15.83
N GLY A 215 -15.86 -22.41 16.22
CA GLY A 215 -16.65 -21.18 16.25
C GLY A 215 -17.67 -21.07 15.13
N GLU A 216 -18.69 -20.27 15.37
CA GLU A 216 -19.65 -19.83 14.35
C GLU A 216 -19.30 -18.40 13.90
N ILE A 217 -19.65 -18.05 12.65
CA ILE A 217 -19.38 -16.72 12.14
C ILE A 217 -20.24 -15.69 12.86
N HIS A 218 -19.62 -14.91 13.73
CA HIS A 218 -20.20 -13.76 14.42
C HIS A 218 -19.45 -12.50 13.98
N LEU A 219 -20.00 -11.78 12.98
CA LEU A 219 -19.33 -10.62 12.42
C LEU A 219 -19.38 -9.42 13.37
N GLN A 220 -18.24 -8.77 13.53
CA GLN A 220 -18.16 -7.44 14.15
C GLN A 220 -18.82 -6.42 13.20
N LYS A 221 -20.05 -6.04 13.53
CA LYS A 221 -20.93 -5.25 12.64
C LYS A 221 -20.42 -3.85 12.35
N GLU A 222 -19.53 -3.34 13.17
CA GLU A 222 -18.90 -2.04 12.99
C GLU A 222 -17.91 -2.07 11.81
N GLU A 223 -17.25 -3.20 11.57
CA GLU A 223 -16.22 -3.37 10.54
C GLU A 223 -16.68 -4.19 9.35
N LEU A 224 -17.38 -5.29 9.58
CA LEU A 224 -17.83 -6.19 8.54
C LEU A 224 -19.33 -6.11 8.29
N SER A 225 -19.74 -6.08 7.04
CA SER A 225 -21.14 -6.08 6.64
C SER A 225 -21.65 -7.47 6.24
N ARG A 226 -20.79 -8.34 5.76
CA ARG A 226 -21.08 -9.74 5.42
C ARG A 226 -19.81 -10.59 5.51
N GLY A 227 -20.00 -11.89 5.71
CA GLY A 227 -18.93 -12.88 5.69
C GLY A 227 -19.53 -14.28 5.66
N LYS A 228 -18.96 -15.16 4.85
CA LYS A 228 -19.39 -16.55 4.76
C LYS A 228 -18.30 -17.42 4.12
N TRP A 229 -18.50 -18.73 4.23
CA TRP A 229 -17.69 -19.73 3.57
C TRP A 229 -18.06 -19.86 2.10
N PHE A 230 -17.06 -19.97 1.23
CA PHE A 230 -17.22 -20.15 -0.21
C PHE A 230 -16.44 -21.37 -0.72
N THR A 231 -16.98 -22.06 -1.71
CA THR A 231 -16.26 -23.06 -2.49
C THR A 231 -15.49 -22.40 -3.65
N LYS A 232 -14.57 -23.12 -4.27
CA LYS A 232 -13.83 -22.64 -5.46
C LYS A 232 -14.75 -22.29 -6.64
N GLU A 233 -15.88 -23.00 -6.76
CA GLU A 233 -16.82 -22.84 -7.87
C GLU A 233 -17.82 -21.70 -7.67
N ASN A 234 -18.00 -21.23 -6.44
CA ASN A 234 -19.04 -20.25 -6.12
C ASN A 234 -18.46 -19.02 -5.39
N LEU A 235 -17.43 -18.42 -5.97
CA LEU A 235 -16.79 -17.25 -5.41
C LEU A 235 -17.56 -15.97 -5.76
N PRO A 236 -17.58 -14.97 -4.86
CA PRO A 236 -18.08 -13.63 -5.15
C PRO A 236 -17.11 -12.85 -6.05
N ILE A 237 -17.39 -11.56 -6.25
CA ILE A 237 -16.41 -10.66 -6.84
C ILE A 237 -15.20 -10.58 -5.89
N LEU A 238 -14.02 -10.82 -6.42
CA LEU A 238 -12.76 -10.85 -5.68
C LEU A 238 -12.01 -9.51 -5.75
N PRO A 239 -11.04 -9.28 -4.84
CA PRO A 239 -10.18 -8.11 -4.90
C PRO A 239 -9.38 -8.03 -6.21
N GLU A 240 -8.91 -6.83 -6.55
CA GLU A 240 -8.05 -6.60 -7.70
C GLU A 240 -6.72 -7.37 -7.61
N LYS A 241 -6.19 -7.78 -8.77
CA LYS A 241 -4.97 -8.60 -8.88
C LYS A 241 -3.71 -7.96 -8.30
N LEU A 242 -3.72 -6.65 -8.09
CA LEU A 242 -2.60 -5.94 -7.47
C LEU A 242 -2.43 -6.29 -5.98
N SER A 243 -3.49 -6.73 -5.29
CA SER A 243 -3.50 -6.90 -3.83
C SER A 243 -2.97 -8.25 -3.36
N ILE A 244 -2.32 -8.28 -2.19
CA ILE A 244 -1.90 -9.52 -1.54
C ILE A 244 -3.11 -10.41 -1.17
N ALA A 245 -4.27 -9.83 -0.88
CA ALA A 245 -5.51 -10.55 -0.70
C ALA A 245 -5.82 -11.44 -1.91
N ARG A 246 -5.76 -10.86 -3.10
CA ARG A 246 -5.99 -11.63 -4.33
C ARG A 246 -4.92 -12.68 -4.58
N LYS A 247 -3.66 -12.40 -4.29
CA LYS A 247 -2.57 -13.39 -4.42
C LYS A 247 -2.78 -14.59 -3.50
N LEU A 248 -3.24 -14.37 -2.27
CA LEU A 248 -3.61 -15.44 -1.31
C LEU A 248 -4.76 -16.29 -1.85
N ILE A 249 -5.83 -15.64 -2.34
CA ILE A 249 -6.99 -16.35 -2.90
C ILE A 249 -6.58 -17.14 -4.16
N ASP A 250 -5.81 -16.54 -5.06
CA ASP A 250 -5.32 -17.22 -6.27
C ASP A 250 -4.40 -18.43 -5.94
N ALA A 251 -3.59 -18.33 -4.86
CA ALA A 251 -2.76 -19.43 -4.38
C ALA A 251 -3.62 -20.58 -3.80
N TRP A 252 -4.68 -20.27 -3.06
CA TRP A 252 -5.64 -21.26 -2.58
C TRP A 252 -6.39 -21.94 -3.74
N LEU A 253 -6.84 -21.16 -4.73
CA LEU A 253 -7.48 -21.70 -5.93
C LEU A 253 -6.57 -22.70 -6.70
N ALA A 254 -5.27 -22.46 -6.65
CA ALA A 254 -4.25 -23.29 -7.30
C ALA A 254 -3.69 -24.42 -6.39
N ASP A 255 -4.30 -24.69 -5.23
CA ASP A 255 -3.87 -25.72 -4.25
C ASP A 255 -2.40 -25.55 -3.79
N LYS A 256 -1.95 -24.29 -3.60
CA LYS A 256 -0.59 -23.94 -3.18
C LYS A 256 -0.47 -23.49 -1.71
N LEU A 257 -1.57 -23.58 -0.92
CA LEU A 257 -1.63 -23.19 0.49
C LEU A 257 -1.95 -24.37 1.41
#